data_53edb39aa0bda6774537c4219407eedc
#
_entry.id   53edb39aa0bda6774537c4219407eedc
#
_cell.length_a   1.000
_cell.length_b   1.000
_cell.length_c   1.000
_cell.angle_alpha   90.00
_cell.angle_beta   90.00
_cell.angle_gamma   90.00
#
_symmetry.space_group_name_H-M   'P 1'
#
loop_
_entity.id
_entity.type
_entity.pdbx_description
1 polymer ?
#
loop_
_entity_poly.entity_id
_entity_poly.type
_entity_poly.pdbx_seq_one_letter_code
_entity_poly.pdbx_strand_id
1 'polypeptide(L)'
;MRIPGGNSGEPDSEEVDTFVRFGTSVADRVSVMTDREPGLGSAISFVTLGVTDLARSRAFYAAMGLEAHPRSNEHVVFHDLGGPVFALFPRAALADDAGVPASDAAGGIAASLSMNVSKESEVDAILQRAVRAGGRITRPASSPPWGGVRGYFADPDGFAWEIVWNPAVAIDADGRVRL
;
A
#
# COMPACT_ATOMS: atom_id res chain seq x y z
N MET A 1 -17.25 65.05 54.24
CA MET A 1 -18.64 65.40 53.82
C MET A 1 -18.89 64.69 52.49
N ARG A 2 -19.86 63.77 52.50
CA ARG A 2 -20.63 63.14 51.46
C ARG A 2 -19.93 62.75 50.14
N ILE A 3 -19.94 61.45 49.90
CA ILE A 3 -20.01 60.77 48.59
C ILE A 3 -21.43 61.03 47.99
N PRO A 4 -21.60 61.07 46.68
CA PRO A 4 -22.03 59.86 45.95
C PRO A 4 -21.41 59.86 44.56
N GLY A 5 -21.40 58.83 43.84
CA GLY A 5 -22.22 57.68 43.55
C GLY A 5 -22.09 57.36 42.08
N GLY A 6 -21.92 56.13 41.76
CA GLY A 6 -21.87 55.28 40.63
C GLY A 6 -22.31 55.78 39.27
N ASN A 7 -21.78 55.17 38.26
CA ASN A 7 -22.56 54.49 37.25
C ASN A 7 -21.69 53.47 36.50
N SER A 8 -22.27 52.30 36.44
CA SER A 8 -21.89 51.16 35.63
C SER A 8 -22.03 51.48 34.14
N GLY A 9 -21.02 51.16 33.37
CA GLY A 9 -21.08 51.09 31.93
C GLY A 9 -20.30 49.86 31.49
N GLU A 10 -21.01 48.78 31.28
CA GLU A 10 -20.48 47.64 30.53
C GLU A 10 -20.20 48.05 29.10
N PRO A 11 -19.06 47.65 28.54
CA PRO A 11 -18.93 47.60 27.07
C PRO A 11 -19.31 46.23 26.56
N ASP A 12 -20.19 46.27 25.58
CA ASP A 12 -20.62 45.15 24.75
C ASP A 12 -19.48 44.26 24.27
N SER A 13 -19.61 43.00 24.59
CA SER A 13 -18.81 41.92 24.05
C SER A 13 -19.40 41.40 22.75
N GLU A 14 -18.86 41.79 21.62
CA GLU A 14 -18.97 41.05 20.37
C GLU A 14 -17.60 40.93 19.74
N GLU A 15 -16.76 40.08 20.30
CA GLU A 15 -15.61 39.55 19.61
C GLU A 15 -15.93 38.10 19.23
N VAL A 16 -16.30 37.94 17.96
CA VAL A 16 -16.65 36.67 17.34
C VAL A 16 -15.37 35.85 17.24
N ASP A 17 -15.23 34.92 18.16
CA ASP A 17 -14.15 33.98 18.22
C ASP A 17 -14.33 32.96 17.08
N THR A 18 -13.74 33.25 15.90
CA THR A 18 -13.63 32.33 14.78
C THR A 18 -12.48 31.38 15.02
N PHE A 19 -12.60 30.53 16.03
CA PHE A 19 -11.72 29.37 16.17
C PHE A 19 -12.20 28.27 15.23
N VAL A 20 -11.61 28.22 14.03
CA VAL A 20 -11.65 27.04 13.17
C VAL A 20 -10.90 25.94 13.90
N ARG A 21 -11.62 25.05 14.57
CA ARG A 21 -11.09 23.82 15.14
C ARG A 21 -10.68 22.88 14.01
N PHE A 22 -9.46 23.01 13.53
CA PHE A 22 -8.75 21.91 12.89
C PHE A 22 -8.17 21.03 13.99
N GLY A 23 -8.75 19.87 14.21
CA GLY A 23 -8.19 18.92 15.16
C GLY A 23 -9.17 17.86 15.57
N THR A 24 -9.58 16.99 14.66
CA THR A 24 -10.02 15.68 15.09
C THR A 24 -8.82 14.95 15.68
N SER A 25 -8.80 14.83 17.02
CA SER A 25 -7.80 14.08 17.77
C SER A 25 -7.69 12.67 17.21
N VAL A 26 -6.50 12.09 17.28
CA VAL A 26 -6.28 10.66 16.96
C VAL A 26 -7.22 9.76 17.78
N ALA A 27 -7.59 10.20 19.01
CA ALA A 27 -8.58 9.55 19.85
C ALA A 27 -9.98 9.56 19.24
N ASP A 28 -10.39 10.65 18.56
CA ASP A 28 -11.72 10.73 17.90
C ASP A 28 -11.80 9.81 16.68
N ARG A 29 -10.68 9.57 15.98
CA ARG A 29 -10.64 8.60 14.88
C ARG A 29 -10.74 7.15 15.37
N VAL A 30 -10.20 6.85 16.54
CA VAL A 30 -10.30 5.52 17.16
C VAL A 30 -11.73 5.30 17.67
N SER A 31 -12.40 6.32 18.22
CA SER A 31 -13.77 6.22 18.72
C SER A 31 -14.80 5.99 17.61
N VAL A 32 -14.59 6.59 16.42
CA VAL A 32 -15.48 6.39 15.25
C VAL A 32 -15.38 4.97 14.68
N MET A 33 -14.27 4.24 14.94
CA MET A 33 -14.12 2.86 14.51
C MET A 33 -14.82 1.84 15.42
N THR A 34 -15.17 2.21 16.67
CA THR A 34 -15.79 1.28 17.65
C THR A 34 -17.29 1.11 17.48
N ASP A 35 -17.98 2.05 16.80
CA ASP A 35 -19.43 1.98 16.56
C ASP A 35 -19.83 1.32 15.23
N ARG A 36 -18.83 0.85 14.45
CA ARG A 36 -19.08 0.17 13.20
C ARG A 36 -19.19 -1.34 13.45
N GLU A 37 -20.27 -1.95 12.96
CA GLU A 37 -20.35 -3.42 12.99
C GLU A 37 -19.09 -4.07 12.42
N PRO A 38 -18.60 -5.16 13.01
CA PRO A 38 -17.42 -5.85 12.53
C PRO A 38 -17.59 -6.27 11.06
N GLY A 39 -16.67 -5.82 10.22
CA GLY A 39 -16.70 -6.12 8.78
C GLY A 39 -15.33 -5.81 8.18
N LEU A 40 -15.20 -6.00 6.86
CA LEU A 40 -13.98 -5.61 6.16
C LEU A 40 -13.80 -4.09 6.26
N GLY A 41 -12.64 -3.68 6.76
CA GLY A 41 -12.25 -2.27 6.79
C GLY A 41 -11.98 -1.72 5.38
N SER A 42 -11.76 -0.42 5.29
CA SER A 42 -11.42 0.26 4.03
C SER A 42 -9.94 0.17 3.65
N ALA A 43 -9.12 -0.54 4.44
CA ALA A 43 -7.68 -0.66 4.21
C ALA A 43 -7.23 -2.11 4.34
N ILE A 44 -6.45 -2.55 3.35
CA ILE A 44 -5.70 -3.80 3.44
C ILE A 44 -4.44 -3.52 4.26
N SER A 45 -4.19 -4.31 5.31
CA SER A 45 -3.02 -4.16 6.18
C SER A 45 -1.82 -4.96 5.69
N PHE A 46 -2.05 -6.15 5.14
CA PHE A 46 -1.00 -7.02 4.63
C PHE A 46 -1.39 -7.63 3.28
N VAL A 47 -0.38 -7.80 2.43
CA VAL A 47 -0.43 -8.68 1.25
C VAL A 47 0.66 -9.72 1.44
N THR A 48 0.28 -10.98 1.70
CA THR A 48 1.23 -12.07 1.96
C THR A 48 1.28 -13.02 0.78
N LEU A 49 2.47 -13.26 0.25
CA LEU A 49 2.70 -14.28 -0.78
C LEU A 49 3.26 -15.55 -0.16
N GLY A 50 2.63 -16.68 -0.46
CA GLY A 50 3.12 -18.01 -0.11
C GLY A 50 4.19 -18.47 -1.08
N VAL A 51 5.45 -18.38 -0.70
CA VAL A 51 6.61 -18.69 -1.55
C VAL A 51 7.17 -20.09 -1.28
N THR A 52 7.78 -20.71 -2.30
CA THR A 52 8.35 -22.05 -2.15
C THR A 52 9.75 -22.03 -1.53
N ASP A 53 10.51 -20.95 -1.75
CA ASP A 53 11.85 -20.72 -1.20
C ASP A 53 11.95 -19.27 -0.73
N LEU A 54 11.88 -19.09 0.60
CA LEU A 54 11.88 -17.76 1.22
C LEU A 54 13.19 -17.00 0.96
N ALA A 55 14.33 -17.69 0.96
CA ALA A 55 15.63 -17.05 0.73
C ALA A 55 15.76 -16.55 -0.72
N ARG A 56 15.35 -17.37 -1.69
CA ARG A 56 15.31 -17.00 -3.11
C ARG A 56 14.38 -15.81 -3.35
N SER A 57 13.17 -15.85 -2.82
CA SER A 57 12.18 -14.79 -3.00
C SER A 57 12.63 -13.49 -2.32
N ARG A 58 13.23 -13.57 -1.12
CA ARG A 58 13.84 -12.41 -0.46
C ARG A 58 14.95 -11.78 -1.33
N ALA A 59 15.83 -12.59 -1.90
CA ALA A 59 16.89 -12.09 -2.78
C ALA A 59 16.33 -11.44 -4.06
N PHE A 60 15.29 -12.04 -4.65
CA PHE A 60 14.58 -11.47 -5.80
C PHE A 60 14.01 -10.09 -5.48
N TYR A 61 13.22 -9.95 -4.42
CA TYR A 61 12.59 -8.68 -4.08
C TYR A 61 13.60 -7.61 -3.65
N ALA A 62 14.69 -7.99 -2.98
CA ALA A 62 15.82 -7.09 -2.73
C ALA A 62 16.46 -6.58 -4.03
N ALA A 63 16.67 -7.44 -5.03
CA ALA A 63 17.17 -7.06 -6.35
C ALA A 63 16.17 -6.16 -7.11
N MET A 64 14.87 -6.30 -6.84
CA MET A 64 13.83 -5.39 -7.35
C MET A 64 13.79 -4.05 -6.61
N GLY A 65 14.47 -3.90 -5.48
CA GLY A 65 14.57 -2.67 -4.69
C GLY A 65 13.65 -2.64 -3.47
N LEU A 66 13.07 -3.76 -3.08
CA LEU A 66 12.29 -3.88 -1.85
C LEU A 66 13.20 -4.36 -0.71
N GLU A 67 13.66 -3.42 0.12
CA GLU A 67 14.47 -3.75 1.30
C GLU A 67 13.63 -4.51 2.33
N ALA A 68 14.23 -5.56 2.91
CA ALA A 68 13.56 -6.30 3.98
C ALA A 68 13.53 -5.47 5.27
N HIS A 69 12.36 -5.35 5.87
CA HIS A 69 12.18 -4.65 7.13
C HIS A 69 12.97 -5.35 8.27
N PRO A 70 13.53 -4.61 9.27
CA PRO A 70 14.31 -5.19 10.38
C PRO A 70 13.57 -6.24 11.23
N ARG A 71 12.25 -6.28 11.20
CA ARG A 71 11.44 -7.31 11.87
C ARG A 71 11.38 -8.64 11.10
N SER A 72 11.95 -8.72 9.91
CA SER A 72 12.05 -9.96 9.15
C SER A 72 12.97 -10.95 9.84
N ASN A 73 12.71 -12.24 9.67
CA ASN A 73 13.52 -13.33 10.20
C ASN A 73 13.60 -14.50 9.19
N GLU A 74 14.06 -15.65 9.63
CA GLU A 74 14.18 -16.86 8.80
C GLU A 74 12.85 -17.51 8.42
N HIS A 75 11.74 -17.11 9.07
CA HIS A 75 10.41 -17.66 8.84
C HIS A 75 9.51 -16.73 8.05
N VAL A 76 9.77 -15.41 8.05
CA VAL A 76 8.95 -14.42 7.37
C VAL A 76 9.78 -13.21 6.96
N VAL A 77 9.52 -12.67 5.77
CA VAL A 77 10.12 -11.42 5.30
C VAL A 77 9.02 -10.37 5.14
N PHE A 78 9.24 -9.20 5.70
CA PHE A 78 8.35 -8.05 5.58
C PHE A 78 9.01 -6.94 4.76
N HIS A 79 8.20 -6.25 3.97
CA HIS A 79 8.58 -5.03 3.26
C HIS A 79 7.54 -3.95 3.58
N ASP A 80 7.98 -2.80 4.06
CA ASP A 80 7.10 -1.65 4.31
C ASP A 80 6.91 -0.87 3.00
N LEU A 81 5.67 -0.81 2.51
CA LEU A 81 5.31 -0.07 1.30
C LEU A 81 4.68 1.31 1.61
N GLY A 82 4.77 1.75 2.88
CA GLY A 82 4.18 3.01 3.30
C GLY A 82 2.64 3.00 3.37
N GLY A 83 2.04 1.83 3.30
CA GLY A 83 0.62 1.54 3.41
C GLY A 83 0.46 0.09 3.86
N PRO A 84 -0.02 -0.82 3.01
CA PRO A 84 -0.01 -2.24 3.34
C PRO A 84 1.42 -2.76 3.45
N VAL A 85 1.63 -3.68 4.38
CA VAL A 85 2.88 -4.43 4.49
C VAL A 85 2.85 -5.56 3.45
N PHE A 86 3.90 -5.64 2.64
CA PHE A 86 4.10 -6.78 1.75
C PHE A 86 4.92 -7.84 2.45
N ALA A 87 4.43 -9.08 2.53
CA ALA A 87 5.06 -10.16 3.25
C ALA A 87 5.32 -11.37 2.37
N LEU A 88 6.45 -12.05 2.63
CA LEU A 88 6.77 -13.36 2.06
C LEU A 88 6.74 -14.38 3.18
N PHE A 89 6.03 -15.48 2.98
CA PHE A 89 5.87 -16.55 3.96
C PHE A 89 5.99 -17.91 3.27
N PRO A 90 6.57 -18.94 3.91
CA PRO A 90 6.62 -20.27 3.31
C PRO A 90 5.22 -20.76 2.94
N ARG A 91 5.00 -21.19 1.68
CA ARG A 91 3.68 -21.57 1.16
C ARG A 91 2.98 -22.63 2.00
N ALA A 92 3.72 -23.65 2.44
CA ALA A 92 3.14 -24.71 3.27
C ALA A 92 2.69 -24.17 4.64
N ALA A 93 3.47 -23.28 5.25
CA ALA A 93 3.12 -22.66 6.52
C ALA A 93 1.94 -21.70 6.38
N LEU A 94 1.89 -20.93 5.27
CA LEU A 94 0.74 -20.05 4.99
C LEU A 94 -0.55 -20.85 4.78
N ALA A 95 -0.47 -21.97 4.09
CA ALA A 95 -1.63 -22.85 3.84
C ALA A 95 -2.14 -23.46 5.15
N ASP A 96 -1.22 -23.92 6.01
CA ASP A 96 -1.56 -24.48 7.32
C ASP A 96 -2.21 -23.42 8.23
N ASP A 97 -1.61 -22.22 8.30
CA ASP A 97 -2.14 -21.10 9.08
C ASP A 97 -3.54 -20.66 8.61
N ALA A 98 -3.75 -20.65 7.29
CA ALA A 98 -5.03 -20.30 6.70
C ALA A 98 -6.08 -21.44 6.74
N GLY A 99 -5.70 -22.64 7.15
CA GLY A 99 -6.59 -23.82 7.17
C GLY A 99 -7.01 -24.31 5.78
N VAL A 100 -6.16 -24.08 4.75
CA VAL A 100 -6.43 -24.47 3.36
C VAL A 100 -5.36 -25.43 2.83
N PRO A 101 -5.66 -26.31 1.86
CA PRO A 101 -4.64 -27.15 1.26
C PRO A 101 -3.55 -26.31 0.58
N ALA A 102 -2.29 -26.68 0.79
CA ALA A 102 -1.17 -26.17 0.00
C ALA A 102 -1.28 -26.76 -1.42
N SER A 103 -2.02 -26.09 -2.30
CA SER A 103 -2.09 -26.50 -3.71
C SER A 103 -1.04 -25.75 -4.53
N ASP A 104 -0.37 -26.47 -5.43
CA ASP A 104 0.34 -25.86 -6.55
C ASP A 104 -0.72 -25.31 -7.49
N ALA A 105 -1.12 -24.07 -7.31
CA ALA A 105 -2.23 -23.44 -8.01
C ALA A 105 -1.95 -23.37 -9.53
N ALA A 106 -2.18 -24.47 -10.23
CA ALA A 106 -2.08 -24.60 -11.68
C ALA A 106 -3.42 -24.28 -12.35
N GLY A 107 -4.11 -23.23 -11.92
CA GLY A 107 -5.46 -22.89 -12.39
C GLY A 107 -5.60 -21.54 -13.09
N GLY A 108 -4.54 -20.93 -13.56
CA GLY A 108 -4.58 -19.59 -14.14
C GLY A 108 -4.39 -18.49 -13.10
N ILE A 109 -4.51 -17.21 -13.53
CA ILE A 109 -4.34 -16.08 -12.67
C ILE A 109 -5.63 -15.71 -11.95
N ALA A 110 -5.61 -15.74 -10.62
CA ALA A 110 -6.74 -15.30 -9.78
C ALA A 110 -6.52 -13.86 -9.27
N ALA A 111 -5.28 -13.39 -9.19
CA ALA A 111 -4.91 -12.04 -8.77
C ALA A 111 -3.60 -11.61 -9.40
N SER A 112 -3.40 -10.31 -9.54
CA SER A 112 -2.11 -9.69 -9.85
C SER A 112 -1.84 -8.54 -8.90
N LEU A 113 -0.57 -8.25 -8.69
CA LEU A 113 -0.11 -7.04 -8.01
C LEU A 113 0.25 -6.01 -9.09
N SER A 114 -0.22 -4.78 -8.94
CA SER A 114 0.09 -3.70 -9.89
C SER A 114 0.91 -2.60 -9.24
N MET A 115 1.91 -2.12 -9.97
CA MET A 115 2.69 -0.94 -9.61
C MET A 115 2.62 0.09 -10.74
N ASN A 116 2.14 1.30 -10.40
CA ASN A 116 2.18 2.41 -11.33
C ASN A 116 3.53 3.12 -11.27
N VAL A 117 4.00 3.56 -12.44
CA VAL A 117 5.26 4.29 -12.62
C VAL A 117 5.01 5.67 -13.20
N SER A 118 5.94 6.60 -12.93
CA SER A 118 5.80 8.01 -13.31
C SER A 118 6.11 8.27 -14.78
N LYS A 119 6.87 7.37 -15.43
CA LYS A 119 7.32 7.54 -16.83
C LYS A 119 7.10 6.26 -17.62
N GLU A 120 6.72 6.42 -18.87
CA GLU A 120 6.56 5.33 -19.82
C GLU A 120 7.81 4.43 -19.93
N SER A 121 9.00 5.04 -19.99
CA SER A 121 10.27 4.32 -20.13
C SER A 121 10.61 3.41 -18.93
N GLU A 122 9.99 3.64 -17.77
CA GLU A 122 10.21 2.82 -16.58
C GLU A 122 9.55 1.45 -16.70
N VAL A 123 8.51 1.30 -17.52
CA VAL A 123 7.80 0.03 -17.68
C VAL A 123 8.76 -1.06 -18.16
N ASP A 124 9.39 -0.89 -19.33
CA ASP A 124 10.31 -1.89 -19.85
C ASP A 124 11.57 -2.04 -18.98
N ALA A 125 12.09 -0.94 -18.44
CA ALA A 125 13.25 -0.97 -17.54
C ALA A 125 13.03 -1.88 -16.31
N ILE A 126 11.85 -1.83 -15.72
CA ILE A 126 11.50 -2.68 -14.57
C ILE A 126 11.28 -4.12 -14.99
N LEU A 127 10.64 -4.38 -16.15
CA LEU A 127 10.50 -5.73 -16.67
C LEU A 127 11.87 -6.39 -16.92
N GLN A 128 12.82 -5.67 -17.49
CA GLN A 128 14.18 -6.16 -17.69
C GLN A 128 14.93 -6.38 -16.36
N ARG A 129 14.69 -5.53 -15.37
CA ARG A 129 15.22 -5.71 -14.02
C ARG A 129 14.68 -6.99 -13.39
N ALA A 130 13.40 -7.28 -13.54
CA ALA A 130 12.78 -8.52 -13.05
C ALA A 130 13.44 -9.76 -13.66
N VAL A 131 13.72 -9.75 -14.97
CA VAL A 131 14.44 -10.85 -15.63
C VAL A 131 15.85 -11.04 -15.06
N ARG A 132 16.59 -9.95 -14.88
CA ARG A 132 17.93 -10.04 -14.26
C ARG A 132 17.91 -10.54 -12.82
N ALA A 133 16.80 -10.32 -12.10
CA ALA A 133 16.58 -10.77 -10.72
C ALA A 133 16.08 -12.23 -10.62
N GLY A 134 15.81 -12.90 -11.76
CA GLY A 134 15.36 -14.30 -11.79
C GLY A 134 13.86 -14.50 -12.03
N GLY A 135 13.12 -13.42 -12.30
CA GLY A 135 11.75 -13.47 -12.80
C GLY A 135 11.69 -13.71 -14.32
N ARG A 136 10.49 -13.72 -14.86
CA ARG A 136 10.29 -13.84 -16.33
C ARG A 136 9.21 -12.87 -16.81
N ILE A 137 9.42 -12.23 -17.95
CA ILE A 137 8.40 -11.42 -18.61
C ILE A 137 7.31 -12.37 -19.13
N THR A 138 6.06 -12.12 -18.72
CA THR A 138 4.88 -12.85 -19.18
C THR A 138 4.13 -12.05 -20.26
N ARG A 139 4.27 -10.72 -20.28
CA ARG A 139 3.79 -9.83 -21.33
C ARG A 139 4.78 -8.67 -21.50
N PRO A 140 5.38 -8.49 -22.65
CA PRO A 140 6.22 -7.33 -22.95
C PRO A 140 5.44 -6.01 -22.81
N ALA A 141 6.18 -4.92 -22.62
CA ALA A 141 5.61 -3.58 -22.58
C ALA A 141 4.85 -3.31 -23.90
N SER A 142 3.62 -2.83 -23.79
CA SER A 142 2.75 -2.53 -24.93
C SER A 142 1.66 -1.53 -24.54
N SER A 143 1.15 -0.80 -25.54
CA SER A 143 0.05 0.15 -25.35
C SER A 143 -1.30 -0.57 -25.44
N PRO A 144 -2.08 -0.61 -24.35
CA PRO A 144 -3.43 -1.16 -24.36
C PRO A 144 -4.45 -0.17 -24.94
N PRO A 145 -5.68 -0.61 -25.29
CA PRO A 145 -6.70 0.25 -25.90
C PRO A 145 -7.11 1.47 -25.07
N TRP A 146 -6.95 1.42 -23.75
CA TRP A 146 -7.26 2.54 -22.85
C TRP A 146 -6.17 3.63 -22.79
N GLY A 147 -5.07 3.47 -23.56
CA GLY A 147 -3.92 4.36 -23.53
C GLY A 147 -2.84 3.95 -22.50
N GLY A 148 -1.75 4.72 -22.46
CA GLY A 148 -0.62 4.40 -21.60
C GLY A 148 0.23 3.22 -22.11
N VAL A 149 1.05 2.65 -21.22
CA VAL A 149 1.88 1.47 -21.46
C VAL A 149 1.84 0.56 -20.26
N ARG A 150 1.73 -0.74 -20.50
CA ARG A 150 1.81 -1.76 -19.46
C ARG A 150 2.56 -2.99 -19.91
N GLY A 151 3.13 -3.71 -18.96
CA GLY A 151 3.70 -5.03 -19.17
C GLY A 151 3.60 -5.87 -17.90
N TYR A 152 3.87 -7.17 -18.02
CA TYR A 152 3.76 -8.10 -16.90
C TYR A 152 5.03 -8.93 -16.77
N PHE A 153 5.42 -9.20 -15.53
CA PHE A 153 6.37 -10.26 -15.20
C PHE A 153 5.79 -11.21 -14.15
N ALA A 154 6.30 -12.42 -14.10
CA ALA A 154 6.10 -13.32 -12.97
C ALA A 154 7.38 -13.36 -12.12
N ASP A 155 7.22 -13.35 -10.81
CA ASP A 155 8.30 -13.57 -9.86
C ASP A 155 8.77 -15.05 -9.91
N PRO A 156 9.82 -15.46 -9.16
CA PRO A 156 10.30 -16.85 -9.16
C PRO A 156 9.28 -17.89 -8.68
N ASP A 157 8.22 -17.49 -8.00
CA ASP A 157 7.13 -18.35 -7.53
C ASP A 157 5.90 -18.30 -8.45
N GLY A 158 5.93 -17.47 -9.50
CA GLY A 158 4.87 -17.36 -10.50
C GLY A 158 3.83 -16.29 -10.22
N PHE A 159 3.98 -15.49 -9.17
CA PHE A 159 3.07 -14.38 -8.90
C PHE A 159 3.19 -13.30 -9.96
N ALA A 160 2.05 -12.91 -10.53
CA ALA A 160 2.00 -11.93 -11.60
C ALA A 160 2.07 -10.50 -11.06
N TRP A 161 2.97 -9.73 -11.62
CA TRP A 161 3.13 -8.30 -11.39
C TRP A 161 2.86 -7.53 -12.68
N GLU A 162 2.02 -6.52 -12.59
CA GLU A 162 1.78 -5.55 -13.64
C GLU A 162 2.57 -4.27 -13.38
N ILE A 163 3.30 -3.79 -14.37
CA ILE A 163 3.95 -2.48 -14.35
C ILE A 163 3.23 -1.59 -15.34
N VAL A 164 2.74 -0.44 -14.87
CA VAL A 164 1.82 0.42 -15.61
C VAL A 164 2.30 1.87 -15.58
N TRP A 165 2.42 2.48 -16.75
CA TRP A 165 2.36 3.92 -16.91
C TRP A 165 1.00 4.31 -17.49
N ASN A 166 0.25 5.11 -16.73
CA ASN A 166 -1.06 5.61 -17.18
C ASN A 166 -1.08 7.13 -17.03
N PRO A 167 -1.11 7.89 -18.14
CA PRO A 167 -1.09 9.36 -18.09
C PRO A 167 -2.34 9.97 -17.44
N ALA A 168 -3.43 9.22 -17.32
CA ALA A 168 -4.67 9.66 -16.66
C ALA A 168 -4.68 9.42 -15.14
N VAL A 169 -3.66 8.76 -14.60
CA VAL A 169 -3.58 8.43 -13.17
C VAL A 169 -2.48 9.25 -12.50
N ALA A 170 -2.86 10.03 -11.50
CA ALA A 170 -1.90 10.78 -10.70
C ALA A 170 -1.19 9.87 -9.68
N ILE A 171 0.12 10.05 -9.56
CA ILE A 171 0.96 9.40 -8.55
C ILE A 171 1.49 10.50 -7.63
N ASP A 172 1.27 10.38 -6.32
CA ASP A 172 1.78 11.35 -5.35
C ASP A 172 3.29 11.15 -5.07
N ALA A 173 3.85 12.04 -4.24
CA ALA A 173 5.27 12.01 -3.89
C ALA A 173 5.70 10.71 -3.17
N ASP A 174 4.76 9.99 -2.57
CA ASP A 174 4.99 8.72 -1.91
C ASP A 174 4.82 7.52 -2.87
N GLY A 175 4.60 7.77 -4.17
CA GLY A 175 4.39 6.73 -5.18
C GLY A 175 3.00 6.10 -5.18
N ARG A 176 2.02 6.71 -4.49
CA ARG A 176 0.66 6.17 -4.37
C ARG A 176 -0.24 6.73 -5.47
N VAL A 177 -1.07 5.86 -6.02
CA VAL A 177 -2.12 6.24 -6.97
C VAL A 177 -3.21 7.03 -6.24
N ARG A 178 -3.67 8.12 -6.88
CA ARG A 178 -4.86 8.89 -6.50
C ARG A 178 -5.89 8.79 -7.62
N LEU A 179 -7.07 8.26 -7.29
CA LEU A 179 -8.22 8.13 -8.18
C LEU A 179 -9.17 9.30 -8.02
#